data_4805c1b064cd374d6c76769bef34ab4e
#
_entry.id   4805c1b064cd374d6c76769bef34ab4e
#
_cell.length_a   1.000
_cell.length_b   1.000
_cell.length_c   1.000
_cell.angle_alpha   90.00
_cell.angle_beta   90.00
_cell.angle_gamma   90.00
#
_symmetry.space_group_name_H-M   'P 1'
#
loop_
_entity.id
_entity.type
_entity.pdbx_description
1 polymer ?
#
loop_
_entity_poly.entity_id
_entity_poly.type
_entity_poly.pdbx_seq_one_letter_code
_entity_poly.pdbx_strand_id
1 'polypeptide(L)'
;YYSPAEFVLAEHDSDWCTPVDVWGSDEEVAAVETDFAKQKARFIDNGIPVIIGEYGLLTEPVDHKDHDSNIKWLRTVIRCALTNGSCPILWDTSTKEMCFLNRETGRFFDPEVEAIYQEARTMSVAQ
;
A
#
# COMPACT_ATOMS: atom_id res chain seq x y z
N TYR A 1 -6.12 -0.75 4.40
CA TYR A 1 -4.92 -1.40 4.94
C TYR A 1 -3.83 -0.35 5.15
N TYR A 2 -3.44 -0.15 6.40
CA TYR A 2 -2.50 0.89 6.82
C TYR A 2 -1.51 0.33 7.85
N SER A 3 -0.86 -0.79 7.53
CA SER A 3 0.08 -1.45 8.45
C SER A 3 1.49 -1.55 7.84
N PRO A 4 2.54 -1.26 8.62
CA PRO A 4 2.50 -0.74 9.98
C PRO A 4 2.15 0.75 10.01
N ALA A 5 1.30 1.16 10.95
CA ALA A 5 0.80 2.54 11.01
C ALA A 5 1.91 3.56 11.27
N GLU A 6 2.93 3.19 12.04
CA GLU A 6 4.10 4.02 12.34
C GLU A 6 4.90 4.41 11.08
N PHE A 7 4.84 3.57 10.04
CA PHE A 7 5.46 3.87 8.74
C PHE A 7 4.48 4.59 7.81
N VAL A 8 3.24 4.11 7.70
CA VAL A 8 2.34 4.59 6.64
C VAL A 8 1.57 5.86 7.01
N LEU A 9 1.26 6.09 8.30
CA LEU A 9 0.39 7.17 8.76
C LEU A 9 1.06 8.18 9.68
N ALA A 10 2.23 7.87 10.26
CA ALA A 10 2.88 8.79 11.18
C ALA A 10 3.59 9.92 10.43
N GLU A 11 3.34 11.15 10.86
CA GLU A 11 4.11 12.33 10.51
C GLU A 11 5.25 12.55 11.52
N HIS A 12 6.21 13.39 11.17
CA HIS A 12 7.39 13.65 12.02
C HIS A 12 7.03 14.14 13.42
N ASP A 13 5.95 14.88 13.56
CA ASP A 13 5.45 15.44 14.82
C ASP A 13 4.28 14.64 15.44
N SER A 14 4.05 13.41 14.99
CA SER A 14 3.01 12.55 15.55
C SER A 14 3.25 12.29 17.04
N ASP A 15 2.20 12.46 17.83
CA ASP A 15 2.23 12.28 19.29
C ASP A 15 1.77 10.89 19.75
N TRP A 16 1.18 10.10 18.85
CA TRP A 16 0.61 8.78 19.14
C TRP A 16 1.59 7.61 18.91
N CYS A 17 2.69 7.84 18.17
CA CYS A 17 3.75 6.85 17.96
C CYS A 17 5.07 7.53 17.57
N THR A 18 6.16 6.76 17.58
CA THR A 18 7.42 7.17 16.97
C THR A 18 7.37 6.84 15.49
N PRO A 19 7.47 7.85 14.58
CA PRO A 19 7.52 7.61 13.15
C PRO A 19 8.69 6.71 12.74
N VAL A 20 8.47 5.89 11.74
CA VAL A 20 9.48 5.01 11.13
C VAL A 20 9.73 5.48 9.70
N ASP A 21 10.99 5.72 9.37
CA ASP A 21 11.39 6.32 8.08
C ASP A 21 11.63 5.26 7.00
N VAL A 22 12.06 4.08 7.40
CA VAL A 22 12.47 2.98 6.50
C VAL A 22 11.61 1.75 6.75
N TRP A 23 11.18 1.10 5.66
CA TRP A 23 10.40 -0.13 5.70
C TRP A 23 10.88 -1.10 4.62
N GLY A 24 10.73 -2.37 4.88
CA GLY A 24 10.89 -3.41 3.86
C GLY A 24 11.95 -4.45 4.19
N SER A 25 12.24 -4.69 5.47
CA SER A 25 12.94 -5.91 5.88
C SER A 25 12.16 -7.17 5.49
N ASP A 26 12.81 -8.31 5.47
CA ASP A 26 12.14 -9.58 5.13
C ASP A 26 11.02 -9.91 6.12
N GLU A 27 11.18 -9.58 7.39
CA GLU A 27 10.18 -9.77 8.43
C GLU A 27 8.96 -8.86 8.23
N GLU A 28 9.17 -7.60 7.84
CA GLU A 28 8.08 -6.65 7.58
C GLU A 28 7.29 -7.05 6.34
N VAL A 29 7.97 -7.47 5.29
CA VAL A 29 7.31 -8.00 4.08
C VAL A 29 6.51 -9.26 4.41
N ALA A 30 7.09 -10.20 5.16
CA ALA A 30 6.41 -11.44 5.58
C ALA A 30 5.18 -11.17 6.46
N ALA A 31 5.19 -10.11 7.27
CA ALA A 31 4.03 -9.71 8.05
C ALA A 31 2.85 -9.30 7.15
N VAL A 32 3.09 -8.49 6.12
CA VAL A 32 2.07 -8.11 5.12
C VAL A 32 1.56 -9.35 4.39
N GLU A 33 2.45 -10.22 3.91
CA GLU A 33 2.08 -11.46 3.23
C GLU A 33 1.18 -12.36 4.10
N THR A 34 1.52 -12.43 5.39
CA THR A 34 0.75 -13.21 6.38
C THR A 34 -0.66 -12.64 6.56
N ASP A 35 -0.81 -11.32 6.61
CA ASP A 35 -2.12 -10.67 6.77
C ASP A 35 -3.04 -10.99 5.58
N PHE A 36 -2.55 -10.87 4.37
CA PHE A 36 -3.33 -11.19 3.16
C PHE A 36 -3.62 -12.69 3.02
N ALA A 37 -2.67 -13.56 3.41
CA ALA A 37 -2.90 -15.01 3.42
C ALA A 37 -3.99 -15.42 4.42
N LYS A 38 -3.99 -14.83 5.63
CA LYS A 38 -5.06 -15.03 6.63
C LYS A 38 -6.42 -14.59 6.10
N GLN A 39 -6.46 -13.43 5.44
CA GLN A 39 -7.69 -12.90 4.84
C GLN A 39 -8.20 -13.82 3.73
N LYS A 40 -7.32 -14.29 2.85
CA LYS A 40 -7.66 -15.26 1.81
C LYS A 40 -8.26 -16.53 2.41
N ALA A 41 -7.57 -17.17 3.35
CA ALA A 41 -8.03 -18.41 3.99
C ALA A 41 -9.37 -18.24 4.71
N ARG A 42 -9.62 -17.08 5.31
CA ARG A 42 -10.85 -16.83 6.07
C ARG A 42 -12.07 -16.53 5.20
N PHE A 43 -11.87 -15.81 4.10
CA PHE A 43 -12.97 -15.29 3.28
C PHE A 43 -12.95 -15.82 1.85
N ILE A 44 -11.89 -15.59 1.10
CA ILE A 44 -11.85 -15.84 -0.34
C ILE A 44 -11.94 -17.34 -0.63
N ASP A 45 -11.20 -18.18 0.11
CA ASP A 45 -11.25 -19.63 -0.02
C ASP A 45 -12.63 -20.21 0.38
N ASN A 46 -13.46 -19.43 1.05
CA ASN A 46 -14.84 -19.76 1.39
C ASN A 46 -15.87 -19.07 0.45
N GLY A 47 -15.44 -18.54 -0.68
CA GLY A 47 -16.31 -17.93 -1.68
C GLY A 47 -16.81 -16.54 -1.32
N ILE A 48 -16.20 -15.87 -0.34
CA ILE A 48 -16.56 -14.51 0.08
C ILE A 48 -15.57 -13.52 -0.57
N PRO A 49 -16.02 -12.66 -1.49
CA PRO A 49 -15.15 -11.67 -2.10
C PRO A 49 -14.69 -10.63 -1.08
N VAL A 50 -13.44 -10.17 -1.23
CA VAL A 50 -12.85 -9.18 -0.33
C VAL A 50 -12.42 -7.95 -1.12
N ILE A 51 -12.82 -6.79 -0.64
CA ILE A 51 -12.35 -5.48 -1.09
C ILE A 51 -11.53 -4.86 0.03
N ILE A 52 -10.30 -4.47 -0.29
CA ILE A 52 -9.52 -3.58 0.57
C ILE A 52 -9.99 -2.16 0.24
N GLY A 53 -10.98 -1.67 0.98
CA GLY A 53 -11.68 -0.42 0.68
C GLY A 53 -10.77 0.81 0.69
N GLU A 54 -9.68 0.73 1.43
CA GLU A 54 -8.63 1.75 1.48
C GLU A 54 -7.27 1.12 1.70
N TYR A 55 -6.26 1.59 0.99
CA TYR A 55 -4.85 1.42 1.32
C TYR A 55 -4.07 2.62 0.79
N GLY A 56 -2.96 2.94 1.42
CA GLY A 56 -2.12 4.07 1.03
C GLY A 56 -1.08 4.36 2.10
N LEU A 57 -0.29 5.38 1.87
CA LEU A 57 0.66 5.92 2.80
C LEU A 57 0.79 7.43 2.58
N LEU A 58 1.31 8.13 3.58
CA LEU A 58 1.58 9.55 3.46
C LEU A 58 2.63 9.79 2.36
N THR A 59 2.35 10.77 1.49
CA THR A 59 3.23 11.20 0.40
C THR A 59 3.90 12.53 0.76
N GLU A 60 4.57 13.16 -0.21
CA GLU A 60 5.08 14.52 -0.06
C GLU A 60 3.99 15.48 0.49
N PRO A 61 4.33 16.41 1.38
CA PRO A 61 5.68 16.78 1.80
C PRO A 61 6.16 16.11 3.11
N VAL A 62 5.87 14.86 3.35
CA VAL A 62 6.40 14.14 4.51
C VAL A 62 7.86 13.78 4.23
N ASP A 63 8.77 14.64 4.69
CA ASP A 63 10.18 14.69 4.30
C ASP A 63 11.11 13.72 5.03
N HIS A 64 10.58 12.94 5.99
CA HIS A 64 11.37 12.00 6.76
C HIS A 64 11.34 10.56 6.21
N LYS A 65 10.42 10.26 5.30
CA LYS A 65 10.25 8.91 4.77
C LYS A 65 11.19 8.61 3.61
N ASP A 66 11.74 7.40 3.62
CA ASP A 66 12.51 6.87 2.52
C ASP A 66 11.63 6.52 1.33
N HIS A 67 11.91 7.14 0.17
CA HIS A 67 11.13 6.93 -1.05
C HIS A 67 11.14 5.47 -1.52
N ASP A 68 12.29 4.79 -1.47
CA ASP A 68 12.40 3.38 -1.89
C ASP A 68 11.54 2.48 -1.00
N SER A 69 11.45 2.79 0.29
CA SER A 69 10.57 2.11 1.24
C SER A 69 9.09 2.35 0.91
N ASN A 70 8.71 3.56 0.51
CA ASN A 70 7.34 3.87 0.06
C ASN A 70 6.97 3.03 -1.17
N ILE A 71 7.82 2.97 -2.16
CA ILE A 71 7.65 2.18 -3.39
C ILE A 71 7.57 0.70 -3.06
N LYS A 72 8.47 0.20 -2.22
CA LYS A 72 8.48 -1.21 -1.80
C LYS A 72 7.20 -1.60 -1.05
N TRP A 73 6.71 -0.74 -0.16
CA TRP A 73 5.46 -0.97 0.58
C TRP A 73 4.25 -1.04 -0.35
N LEU A 74 4.08 -0.04 -1.22
CA LEU A 74 2.98 -0.01 -2.20
C LEU A 74 2.99 -1.26 -3.09
N ARG A 75 4.15 -1.60 -3.65
CA ARG A 75 4.31 -2.79 -4.49
C ARG A 75 3.94 -4.08 -3.73
N THR A 76 4.38 -4.20 -2.49
CA THR A 76 4.10 -5.38 -1.65
C THR A 76 2.61 -5.51 -1.37
N VAL A 77 1.95 -4.44 -0.94
CA VAL A 77 0.51 -4.47 -0.61
C VAL A 77 -0.33 -4.79 -1.85
N ILE A 78 -0.07 -4.13 -2.98
CA ILE A 78 -0.80 -4.38 -4.23
C ILE A 78 -0.60 -5.82 -4.70
N ARG A 79 0.65 -6.30 -4.71
CA ARG A 79 0.95 -7.69 -5.07
C ARG A 79 0.23 -8.67 -4.17
N CYS A 80 0.33 -8.50 -2.84
CA CYS A 80 -0.32 -9.40 -1.89
C CYS A 80 -1.83 -9.38 -2.02
N ALA A 81 -2.45 -8.22 -2.19
CA ALA A 81 -3.89 -8.12 -2.40
C ALA A 81 -4.34 -8.89 -3.65
N LEU A 82 -3.75 -8.58 -4.79
CA LEU A 82 -4.15 -9.16 -6.08
C LEU A 82 -3.86 -10.66 -6.16
N THR A 83 -2.68 -11.11 -5.75
CA THR A 83 -2.33 -12.54 -5.79
C THR A 83 -3.13 -13.40 -4.81
N ASN A 84 -3.64 -12.81 -3.73
CA ASN A 84 -4.58 -13.48 -2.82
C ASN A 84 -6.06 -13.28 -3.20
N GLY A 85 -6.37 -12.60 -4.30
CA GLY A 85 -7.73 -12.48 -4.81
C GLY A 85 -8.57 -11.36 -4.19
N SER A 86 -7.94 -10.42 -3.48
CA SER A 86 -8.59 -9.20 -2.98
C SER A 86 -8.56 -8.09 -4.03
N CYS A 87 -9.53 -7.18 -3.95
CA CYS A 87 -9.57 -5.98 -4.78
C CYS A 87 -9.09 -4.76 -3.97
N PRO A 88 -7.86 -4.26 -4.19
CA PRO A 88 -7.34 -3.11 -3.46
C PRO A 88 -7.80 -1.79 -4.10
N ILE A 89 -8.25 -0.85 -3.27
CA ILE A 89 -8.65 0.50 -3.68
C ILE A 89 -7.69 1.51 -3.05
N LEU A 90 -6.91 2.20 -3.88
CA LEU A 90 -5.99 3.24 -3.42
C LEU A 90 -6.77 4.41 -2.82
N TRP A 91 -6.39 4.81 -1.62
CA TRP A 91 -6.90 6.02 -1.00
C TRP A 91 -6.10 7.23 -1.50
N ASP A 92 -6.77 8.15 -2.17
CA ASP A 92 -6.19 9.38 -2.70
C ASP A 92 -7.07 10.56 -2.32
N THR A 93 -6.55 11.48 -1.50
CA THR A 93 -7.29 12.63 -0.99
C THR A 93 -7.20 13.84 -1.91
N SER A 94 -6.34 13.81 -2.93
CA SER A 94 -5.98 14.97 -3.75
C SER A 94 -5.42 16.15 -2.97
N THR A 95 -5.04 15.93 -1.73
CA THR A 95 -4.40 16.90 -0.84
C THR A 95 -3.02 16.40 -0.44
N LYS A 96 -2.28 17.21 0.30
CA LYS A 96 -0.87 16.97 0.58
C LYS A 96 -0.51 15.72 1.39
N GLU A 97 -1.46 14.99 1.97
CA GLU A 97 -1.13 13.84 2.84
C GLU A 97 -1.07 12.52 2.08
N MET A 98 -2.10 12.21 1.28
CA MET A 98 -2.15 11.02 0.42
C MET A 98 -2.53 11.43 -0.99
N CYS A 99 -1.57 12.01 -1.71
CA CYS A 99 -1.78 12.57 -3.04
C CYS A 99 -0.95 11.81 -4.06
N PHE A 100 -1.56 10.85 -4.73
CA PHE A 100 -0.93 10.02 -5.74
C PHE A 100 -1.24 10.46 -7.16
N LEU A 101 -2.46 10.97 -7.39
CA LEU A 101 -2.98 11.24 -8.73
C LEU A 101 -3.07 12.73 -9.01
N ASN A 102 -2.50 13.14 -10.14
CA ASN A 102 -2.76 14.43 -10.73
C ASN A 102 -4.12 14.39 -11.44
N ARG A 103 -5.12 15.03 -10.87
CA ARG A 103 -6.50 15.02 -11.37
C ARG A 103 -6.70 15.78 -12.68
N GLU A 104 -5.79 16.67 -13.01
CA GLU A 104 -5.84 17.42 -14.28
C GLU A 104 -5.36 16.57 -15.45
N THR A 105 -4.32 15.75 -15.23
CA THR A 105 -3.70 14.94 -16.28
C THR A 105 -4.17 13.48 -16.26
N GLY A 106 -4.76 13.02 -15.16
CA GLY A 106 -5.10 11.62 -14.95
C GLY A 106 -3.89 10.70 -14.78
N ARG A 107 -2.71 11.26 -14.50
CA ARG A 107 -1.46 10.51 -14.31
C ARG A 107 -1.04 10.52 -12.84
N PHE A 108 -0.24 9.54 -12.44
CA PHE A 108 0.41 9.59 -11.15
C PHE A 108 1.45 10.71 -11.11
N PHE A 109 1.62 11.34 -9.94
CA PHE A 109 2.71 12.30 -9.73
C PHE A 109 4.07 11.61 -9.77
N ASP A 110 4.16 10.42 -9.19
CA ASP A 110 5.36 9.61 -9.16
C ASP A 110 5.32 8.53 -10.24
N PRO A 111 6.26 8.54 -11.22
CA PRO A 111 6.30 7.54 -12.29
C PRO A 111 6.62 6.14 -11.78
N GLU A 112 7.29 5.98 -10.62
CA GLU A 112 7.54 4.66 -10.03
C GLU A 112 6.27 4.07 -9.43
N VAL A 113 5.41 4.91 -8.83
CA VAL A 113 4.05 4.48 -8.41
C VAL A 113 3.23 4.07 -9.64
N GLU A 114 3.26 4.87 -10.71
CA GLU A 114 2.58 4.51 -11.96
C GLU A 114 3.04 3.15 -12.51
N ALA A 115 4.34 2.87 -12.45
CA ALA A 115 4.90 1.60 -12.89
C ALA A 115 4.35 0.40 -12.09
N ILE A 116 4.14 0.55 -10.78
CA ILE A 116 3.52 -0.50 -9.95
C ILE A 116 2.12 -0.87 -10.48
N TYR A 117 1.32 0.12 -10.85
CA TYR A 117 -0.02 -0.14 -11.40
C TYR A 117 0.00 -0.75 -12.79
N GLN A 118 1.01 -0.44 -13.60
CA GLN A 118 1.20 -1.12 -14.90
C GLN A 118 1.59 -2.59 -14.70
N GLU A 119 2.48 -2.90 -13.75
CA GLU A 119 2.83 -4.26 -13.36
C GLU A 119 1.60 -5.02 -12.81
N ALA A 120 0.79 -4.37 -11.97
CA ALA A 120 -0.40 -4.96 -11.36
C ALA A 120 -1.42 -5.46 -12.38
N ARG A 121 -1.53 -4.82 -13.55
CA ARG A 121 -2.44 -5.25 -14.62
C ARG A 121 -2.16 -6.64 -15.16
N THR A 122 -0.94 -7.14 -14.97
CA THR A 122 -0.52 -8.47 -15.43
C THR A 122 -0.51 -9.52 -14.32
N MET A 123 -0.77 -9.12 -13.08
CA MET A 123 -0.82 -10.04 -11.96
C MET A 123 -2.10 -10.86 -12.00
N SER A 124 -1.98 -12.15 -11.72
CA SER A 124 -3.10 -13.08 -11.60
C SER A 124 -3.22 -13.60 -10.17
N VAL A 125 -4.43 -13.99 -9.79
CA VAL A 125 -4.68 -14.67 -8.53
C VAL A 125 -3.89 -15.97 -8.50
N ALA A 126 -3.16 -16.22 -7.42
CA ALA A 126 -2.53 -17.52 -7.18
C ALA A 126 -3.63 -18.58 -7.02
N GLN A 127 -3.58 -19.61 -7.85
CA GLN A 127 -4.52 -20.75 -7.78
C GLN A 127 -4.22 -21.65 -6.60
#